data_b982d14b64386fb2c86c5d50dd46b83b
#
_entry.id   b982d14b64386fb2c86c5d50dd46b83b
#
_cell.length_a   1.000
_cell.length_b   1.000
_cell.length_c   1.000
_cell.angle_alpha   90.00
_cell.angle_beta   90.00
_cell.angle_gamma   90.00
#
_symmetry.space_group_name_H-M   'P 1'
#
loop_
_entity.id
_entity.type
_entity.pdbx_description
1 polymer ?
#
loop_
_entity_poly.entity_id
_entity_poly.type
_entity_poly.pdbx_seq_one_letter_code
_entity_poly.pdbx_strand_id
1 'polypeptide(L)'
;LQGRFYFDGRNQEEAFMGAWGTAVLSDDLAGDINFRYKDLLGEEYSGEEASRLVIDEFLSEVDSEEVTVFWLSFALIQWKAGRLQEQVKNKAIEIIDSGADLERWEEEPKLLKKRTTVLQKLKEQLSSPQPQAKKVPKRFVADTHLKAGDAVSYELLSGNFIILKVVKIIEEWTGDRYPLFEICDWIGKEIPSKTQINELKMKNWTWDNGVQELKRVAVVPAGKRDNPTKRIKVEEEGVELSEVQQKSYTLCTWRDLDENLKEFYHFE
;
A
#
# COMPACT_ATOMS: atom_id res chain seq x y z
N LEU A 1 -5.83 3.50 16.65
CA LEU A 1 -6.48 4.25 15.54
C LEU A 1 -5.85 3.72 14.25
N GLN A 2 -6.48 2.71 13.66
CA GLN A 2 -6.05 2.06 12.43
C GLN A 2 -6.66 2.84 11.26
N GLY A 3 -5.81 3.43 10.41
CA GLY A 3 -6.23 4.01 9.16
C GLY A 3 -6.69 2.91 8.20
N ARG A 4 -7.96 2.89 7.85
CA ARG A 4 -8.50 2.14 6.73
C ARG A 4 -8.01 2.84 5.46
N PHE A 5 -7.06 2.24 4.76
CA PHE A 5 -6.69 2.70 3.42
C PHE A 5 -7.70 2.17 2.42
N TYR A 6 -8.66 3.02 2.02
CA TYR A 6 -9.48 2.78 0.84
C TYR A 6 -8.71 3.31 -0.37
N PHE A 7 -8.16 2.42 -1.19
CA PHE A 7 -7.70 2.78 -2.52
C PHE A 7 -8.92 2.83 -3.44
N ASP A 8 -9.47 4.03 -3.66
CA ASP A 8 -10.49 4.28 -4.67
C ASP A 8 -9.79 4.48 -6.01
N GLY A 9 -9.85 3.48 -6.88
CA GLY A 9 -9.26 3.51 -8.23
C GLY A 9 -10.00 4.45 -9.17
N ARG A 10 -10.02 5.75 -8.88
CA ARG A 10 -10.48 6.79 -9.80
C ARG A 10 -9.34 7.30 -10.66
N ASN A 11 -9.47 7.01 -11.96
CA ASN A 11 -8.82 7.64 -13.12
C ASN A 11 -7.30 7.87 -13.05
N GLN A 12 -6.59 7.11 -13.90
CA GLN A 12 -5.35 7.58 -14.54
C GLN A 12 -5.68 8.73 -15.53
N GLU A 13 -6.12 9.85 -15.03
CA GLU A 13 -6.05 11.15 -15.64
C GLU A 13 -5.65 12.09 -14.51
N GLU A 14 -4.36 12.50 -14.53
CA GLU A 14 -3.78 13.51 -13.64
C GLU A 14 -4.06 13.29 -12.14
N ALA A 15 -3.56 12.19 -11.56
CA ALA A 15 -3.26 12.20 -10.14
C ALA A 15 -2.09 13.16 -9.95
N PHE A 16 -2.38 14.40 -9.69
CA PHE A 16 -1.47 15.32 -9.02
C PHE A 16 -0.97 14.56 -7.79
N MET A 17 0.28 14.15 -7.78
CA MET A 17 0.93 13.64 -6.58
C MET A 17 0.95 14.77 -5.58
N GLY A 18 -0.09 14.85 -4.73
CA GLY A 18 -0.42 16.02 -3.96
C GLY A 18 0.18 15.98 -2.55
N ALA A 19 0.80 17.06 -2.15
CA ALA A 19 1.11 17.28 -0.75
C ALA A 19 -0.18 17.37 0.06
N TRP A 20 -0.43 16.40 0.94
CA TRP A 20 -1.59 16.37 1.84
C TRP A 20 -1.53 17.41 2.95
N GLY A 21 -0.48 18.26 2.96
CA GLY A 21 -0.29 19.31 3.95
C GLY A 21 1.13 19.91 3.96
N THR A 22 1.38 20.84 4.88
CA THR A 22 2.68 21.54 4.98
C THR A 22 3.77 20.78 5.73
N ALA A 23 3.50 19.58 6.26
CA ALA A 23 4.51 18.77 6.95
C ALA A 23 5.50 18.16 5.94
N VAL A 24 6.75 17.92 6.37
CA VAL A 24 7.82 17.40 5.50
C VAL A 24 7.52 16.00 4.96
N LEU A 25 6.78 15.19 5.71
CA LEU A 25 6.43 13.81 5.34
C LEU A 25 4.94 13.66 4.95
N SER A 26 4.29 14.72 4.52
CA SER A 26 2.89 14.68 4.07
C SER A 26 2.75 14.60 2.55
N ASP A 27 3.74 14.06 1.89
CA ASP A 27 3.80 13.86 0.45
C ASP A 27 3.93 12.35 0.17
N ASP A 28 3.29 11.86 -0.89
CA ASP A 28 3.33 10.44 -1.26
C ASP A 28 4.77 9.99 -1.54
N LEU A 29 5.54 10.81 -2.26
CA LEU A 29 6.96 10.57 -2.51
C LEU A 29 7.74 10.37 -1.19
N ALA A 30 7.45 11.18 -0.17
CA ALA A 30 8.09 11.01 1.14
C ALA A 30 7.73 9.68 1.81
N GLY A 31 6.51 9.19 1.56
CA GLY A 31 6.05 7.87 1.99
C GLY A 31 6.87 6.75 1.36
N ASP A 32 7.04 6.79 0.04
CA ASP A 32 7.78 5.81 -0.74
C ASP A 32 9.27 5.78 -0.37
N ILE A 33 9.90 6.96 -0.24
CA ILE A 33 11.29 7.09 0.22
C ILE A 33 11.47 6.47 1.60
N ASN A 34 10.55 6.76 2.55
CA ASN A 34 10.62 6.20 3.91
C ASN A 34 10.46 4.68 3.90
N PHE A 35 9.54 4.17 3.07
CA PHE A 35 9.34 2.74 2.89
C PHE A 35 10.62 2.09 2.35
N ARG A 36 11.13 2.58 1.21
CA ARG A 36 12.30 2.00 0.53
C ARG A 36 13.55 2.03 1.41
N TYR A 37 13.82 3.14 2.06
CA TYR A 37 14.98 3.26 2.95
C TYR A 37 14.90 2.28 4.14
N LYS A 38 13.73 2.13 4.76
CA LYS A 38 13.54 1.18 5.85
C LYS A 38 13.62 -0.28 5.38
N ASP A 39 13.14 -0.57 4.18
CA ASP A 39 13.20 -1.92 3.59
C ASP A 39 14.67 -2.33 3.41
N LEU A 40 15.49 -1.49 2.80
CA LEU A 40 16.93 -1.72 2.65
C LEU A 40 17.64 -1.90 4.00
N LEU A 41 17.34 -1.06 4.99
CA LEU A 41 17.89 -1.22 6.34
C LEU A 41 17.44 -2.54 7.00
N GLY A 42 16.23 -2.98 6.74
CA GLY A 42 15.70 -4.27 7.18
C GLY A 42 16.35 -5.46 6.50
N GLU A 43 16.84 -5.28 5.29
CA GLU A 43 17.65 -6.24 4.52
C GLU A 43 19.14 -6.20 4.89
N GLU A 44 19.49 -5.48 5.96
CA GLU A 44 20.83 -5.39 6.54
C GLU A 44 21.84 -4.57 5.71
N TYR A 45 21.39 -3.77 4.73
CA TYR A 45 22.25 -2.75 4.12
C TYR A 45 22.72 -1.74 5.15
N SER A 46 23.93 -1.26 5.03
CA SER A 46 24.43 -0.13 5.82
C SER A 46 23.62 1.14 5.53
N GLY A 47 23.63 2.10 6.44
CA GLY A 47 22.98 3.40 6.21
C GLY A 47 23.51 4.12 4.96
N GLU A 48 24.79 3.94 4.64
CA GLU A 48 25.44 4.55 3.46
C GLU A 48 25.00 3.86 2.16
N GLU A 49 25.01 2.53 2.13
CA GLU A 49 24.56 1.75 0.97
C GLU A 49 23.08 1.98 0.68
N ALA A 50 22.23 1.89 1.72
CA ALA A 50 20.80 2.16 1.60
C ALA A 50 20.54 3.60 1.09
N SER A 51 21.33 4.59 1.57
CA SER A 51 21.22 5.97 1.12
C SER A 51 21.55 6.11 -0.36
N ARG A 52 22.65 5.51 -0.80
CA ARG A 52 23.07 5.56 -2.20
C ARG A 52 22.02 4.94 -3.12
N LEU A 53 21.50 3.76 -2.75
CA LEU A 53 20.46 3.09 -3.54
C LEU A 53 19.17 3.91 -3.66
N VAL A 54 18.72 4.53 -2.56
CA VAL A 54 17.53 5.41 -2.58
C VAL A 54 17.79 6.66 -3.44
N ILE A 55 18.97 7.28 -3.35
CA ILE A 55 19.32 8.44 -4.18
C ILE A 55 19.32 8.06 -5.66
N ASP A 56 19.99 6.96 -6.01
CA ASP A 56 20.11 6.50 -7.40
C ASP A 56 18.72 6.14 -8.00
N GLU A 57 17.87 5.50 -7.21
CA GLU A 57 16.53 5.07 -7.63
C GLU A 57 15.61 6.29 -7.83
N PHE A 58 15.42 7.11 -6.81
CA PHE A 58 14.41 8.18 -6.85
C PHE A 58 14.82 9.40 -7.64
N LEU A 59 16.09 9.86 -7.57
CA LEU A 59 16.51 11.05 -8.31
C LEU A 59 16.54 10.85 -9.82
N SER A 60 16.49 9.62 -10.31
CA SER A 60 16.38 9.36 -11.75
C SER A 60 14.94 9.52 -12.28
N GLU A 61 13.94 9.55 -11.39
CA GLU A 61 12.51 9.51 -11.73
C GLU A 61 11.76 10.80 -11.37
N VAL A 62 12.23 11.55 -10.36
CA VAL A 62 11.58 12.78 -9.86
C VAL A 62 11.83 13.99 -10.77
N ASP A 63 10.86 14.87 -10.87
CA ASP A 63 10.99 16.14 -11.55
C ASP A 63 11.67 17.22 -10.66
N SER A 64 11.82 18.45 -11.20
CA SER A 64 12.50 19.54 -10.51
C SER A 64 11.82 20.00 -9.21
N GLU A 65 10.49 19.90 -9.12
CA GLU A 65 9.73 20.29 -7.93
C GLU A 65 9.84 19.20 -6.85
N GLU A 66 9.79 17.96 -7.26
CA GLU A 66 9.90 16.80 -6.39
C GLU A 66 11.30 16.62 -5.79
N VAL A 67 12.36 17.13 -6.45
CA VAL A 67 13.73 17.10 -5.92
C VAL A 67 13.82 17.77 -4.56
N THR A 68 13.10 18.89 -4.32
CA THR A 68 13.08 19.55 -3.00
C THR A 68 12.40 18.68 -1.96
N VAL A 69 11.27 18.05 -2.32
CA VAL A 69 10.54 17.10 -1.46
C VAL A 69 11.43 15.91 -1.10
N PHE A 70 12.11 15.35 -2.10
CA PHE A 70 13.04 14.23 -1.91
C PHE A 70 14.09 14.55 -0.83
N TRP A 71 14.87 15.60 -1.00
CA TRP A 71 15.98 15.91 -0.10
C TRP A 71 15.52 16.26 1.31
N LEU A 72 14.45 17.05 1.44
CA LEU A 72 13.90 17.44 2.75
C LEU A 72 13.33 16.24 3.51
N SER A 73 12.55 15.41 2.84
CA SER A 73 11.97 14.20 3.45
C SER A 73 13.05 13.19 3.79
N PHE A 74 13.99 12.94 2.88
CA PHE A 74 15.05 11.96 3.07
C PHE A 74 15.99 12.33 4.24
N ALA A 75 16.33 13.62 4.37
CA ALA A 75 17.11 14.10 5.52
C ALA A 75 16.37 13.85 6.84
N LEU A 76 15.07 14.14 6.90
CA LEU A 76 14.26 13.88 8.10
C LEU A 76 14.14 12.39 8.41
N ILE A 77 13.95 11.55 7.39
CA ILE A 77 13.88 10.09 7.53
C ILE A 77 15.18 9.53 8.09
N GLN A 78 16.31 9.93 7.53
CA GLN A 78 17.63 9.52 8.00
C GLN A 78 17.91 10.00 9.42
N TRP A 79 17.57 11.26 9.75
CA TRP A 79 17.72 11.78 11.10
C TRP A 79 16.91 10.97 12.12
N LYS A 80 15.64 10.70 11.82
CA LYS A 80 14.76 9.86 12.66
C LYS A 80 15.30 8.43 12.84
N ALA A 81 15.97 7.90 11.83
CA ALA A 81 16.60 6.58 11.87
C ALA A 81 17.93 6.57 12.63
N GLY A 82 18.46 7.73 13.02
CA GLY A 82 19.79 7.87 13.63
C GLY A 82 20.94 7.57 12.65
N ARG A 83 20.74 7.88 11.35
CA ARG A 83 21.67 7.56 10.26
C ARG A 83 21.81 8.71 9.26
N LEU A 84 21.61 9.95 9.72
CA LEU A 84 21.72 11.14 8.88
C LEU A 84 23.16 11.30 8.37
N GLN A 85 23.30 11.35 7.06
CA GLN A 85 24.57 11.57 6.38
C GLN A 85 24.78 13.06 6.09
N GLU A 86 26.02 13.52 6.19
CA GLU A 86 26.37 14.93 5.98
C GLU A 86 25.98 15.42 4.58
N GLN A 87 26.13 14.59 3.55
CA GLN A 87 25.73 14.96 2.19
C GLN A 87 24.23 15.26 2.11
N VAL A 88 23.38 14.40 2.68
CA VAL A 88 21.91 14.52 2.66
C VAL A 88 21.48 15.73 3.52
N LYS A 89 22.09 15.90 4.70
CA LYS A 89 21.88 17.05 5.56
C LYS A 89 22.20 18.37 4.86
N ASN A 90 23.36 18.44 4.22
CA ASN A 90 23.82 19.67 3.55
C ASN A 90 22.89 20.06 2.41
N LYS A 91 22.40 19.09 1.60
CA LYS A 91 21.43 19.34 0.55
C LYS A 91 20.10 19.85 1.09
N ALA A 92 19.58 19.25 2.15
CA ALA A 92 18.35 19.73 2.79
C ALA A 92 18.49 21.15 3.36
N ILE A 93 19.64 21.46 4.00
CA ILE A 93 19.90 22.81 4.53
C ILE A 93 20.05 23.83 3.39
N GLU A 94 20.72 23.49 2.29
CA GLU A 94 20.84 24.32 1.09
C GLU A 94 19.45 24.70 0.53
N ILE A 95 18.54 23.73 0.41
CA ILE A 95 17.16 23.94 -0.04
C ILE A 95 16.40 24.86 0.92
N ILE A 96 16.54 24.66 2.23
CA ILE A 96 15.88 25.49 3.24
C ILE A 96 16.41 26.94 3.17
N ASP A 97 17.72 27.11 3.06
CA ASP A 97 18.35 28.43 3.08
C ASP A 97 18.12 29.23 1.78
N SER A 98 18.02 28.54 0.64
CA SER A 98 17.66 29.18 -0.63
C SER A 98 16.17 29.51 -0.74
N GLY A 99 15.32 28.86 0.05
CA GLY A 99 13.87 28.98 -0.07
C GLY A 99 13.23 28.25 -1.25
N ALA A 100 13.98 27.41 -1.96
CA ALA A 100 13.52 26.72 -3.17
C ALA A 100 12.22 25.89 -2.99
N ASP A 101 12.02 25.30 -1.80
CA ASP A 101 10.77 24.58 -1.52
C ASP A 101 9.58 25.51 -1.30
N LEU A 102 9.79 26.78 -1.03
CA LEU A 102 8.71 27.74 -0.73
C LEU A 102 7.98 28.23 -1.98
N GLU A 103 8.58 28.15 -3.16
CA GLU A 103 7.99 28.61 -4.43
C GLU A 103 6.66 27.93 -4.72
N ARG A 104 6.55 26.62 -4.44
CA ARG A 104 5.29 25.85 -4.59
C ARG A 104 4.15 26.26 -3.66
N TRP A 105 4.40 27.15 -2.68
CA TRP A 105 3.42 27.61 -1.68
C TRP A 105 3.04 29.08 -1.82
N GLU A 106 3.61 29.80 -2.79
CA GLU A 106 3.47 31.25 -2.93
C GLU A 106 2.02 31.71 -3.17
N GLU A 107 1.23 30.90 -3.86
CA GLU A 107 -0.19 31.20 -4.15
C GLU A 107 -1.07 31.19 -2.89
N GLU A 108 -0.61 30.53 -1.79
CA GLU A 108 -1.37 30.41 -0.54
C GLU A 108 -0.60 30.97 0.67
N PRO A 109 -0.68 32.28 0.97
CA PRO A 109 0.12 32.93 2.02
C PRO A 109 0.03 32.27 3.41
N LYS A 110 -1.11 31.67 3.75
CA LYS A 110 -1.28 30.97 5.03
C LYS A 110 -0.49 29.65 5.07
N LEU A 111 -0.46 28.91 3.97
CA LEU A 111 0.32 27.67 3.85
C LEU A 111 1.80 27.98 3.76
N LEU A 112 2.18 28.99 2.98
CA LEU A 112 3.56 29.49 2.88
C LEU A 112 4.15 29.79 4.27
N LYS A 113 3.42 30.56 5.10
CA LYS A 113 3.86 30.86 6.48
C LYS A 113 4.00 29.60 7.34
N LYS A 114 3.09 28.65 7.21
CA LYS A 114 3.17 27.36 7.92
C LYS A 114 4.39 26.57 7.45
N ARG A 115 4.58 26.47 6.13
CA ARG A 115 5.70 25.73 5.53
C ARG A 115 7.05 26.33 5.95
N THR A 116 7.19 27.65 5.91
CA THR A 116 8.38 28.36 6.41
C THR A 116 8.72 27.96 7.85
N THR A 117 7.70 27.92 8.72
CA THR A 117 7.88 27.50 10.12
C THR A 117 8.32 26.03 10.22
N VAL A 118 7.75 25.16 9.39
CA VAL A 118 8.11 23.72 9.34
C VAL A 118 9.55 23.55 8.90
N LEU A 119 9.99 24.27 7.85
CA LEU A 119 11.35 24.20 7.34
C LEU A 119 12.37 24.72 8.35
N GLN A 120 12.06 25.81 9.06
CA GLN A 120 12.93 26.32 10.12
C GLN A 120 13.12 25.27 11.23
N LYS A 121 12.04 24.64 11.69
CA LYS A 121 12.11 23.56 12.68
C LYS A 121 12.90 22.36 12.16
N LEU A 122 12.75 22.01 10.88
CA LEU A 122 13.52 20.95 10.26
C LEU A 122 15.02 21.28 10.30
N LYS A 123 15.42 22.50 9.93
CA LYS A 123 16.82 22.95 9.99
C LYS A 123 17.41 22.83 11.39
N GLU A 124 16.67 23.28 12.41
CA GLU A 124 17.06 23.13 13.81
C GLU A 124 17.23 21.65 14.19
N GLN A 125 16.27 20.82 13.78
CA GLN A 125 16.28 19.38 14.04
C GLN A 125 17.47 18.68 13.38
N LEU A 126 17.74 18.94 12.10
CA LEU A 126 18.89 18.36 11.36
C LEU A 126 20.24 18.81 11.93
N SER A 127 20.26 19.98 12.57
CA SER A 127 21.46 20.53 13.24
C SER A 127 21.65 20.02 14.67
N SER A 128 20.62 19.35 15.24
CA SER A 128 20.68 18.76 16.57
C SER A 128 21.28 17.35 16.55
N PRO A 129 21.71 16.81 17.71
CA PRO A 129 22.15 15.42 17.79
C PRO A 129 21.05 14.46 17.35
N GLN A 130 21.37 13.59 16.38
CA GLN A 130 20.44 12.58 15.93
C GLN A 130 20.23 11.48 17.00
N PRO A 131 19.08 10.79 17.01
CA PRO A 131 18.83 9.68 17.92
C PRO A 131 19.78 8.52 17.65
N GLN A 132 19.93 7.63 18.66
CA GLN A 132 20.71 6.41 18.47
C GLN A 132 20.07 5.51 17.40
N ALA A 133 20.89 5.03 16.46
CA ALA A 133 20.45 4.13 15.43
C ALA A 133 19.89 2.83 16.01
N LYS A 134 18.67 2.47 15.59
CA LYS A 134 18.00 1.23 15.98
C LYS A 134 18.06 0.22 14.84
N LYS A 135 18.09 -1.07 15.19
CA LYS A 135 17.93 -2.15 14.20
C LYS A 135 16.53 -2.06 13.60
N VAL A 136 16.47 -2.02 12.27
CA VAL A 136 15.22 -2.11 11.51
C VAL A 136 14.96 -3.59 11.22
N PRO A 137 13.81 -4.15 11.59
CA PRO A 137 13.49 -5.53 11.27
C PRO A 137 13.21 -5.69 9.77
N LYS A 138 13.56 -6.86 9.22
CA LYS A 138 13.18 -7.21 7.84
C LYS A 138 11.67 -7.19 7.71
N ARG A 139 11.18 -6.54 6.65
CA ARG A 139 9.75 -6.48 6.32
C ARG A 139 9.22 -7.87 6.00
N PHE A 140 7.98 -8.11 6.36
CA PHE A 140 7.23 -9.22 5.81
C PHE A 140 6.82 -8.87 4.38
N VAL A 141 7.16 -9.73 3.43
CA VAL A 141 6.71 -9.63 2.04
C VAL A 141 5.59 -10.65 1.87
N ALA A 142 4.43 -10.17 1.43
CA ALA A 142 3.30 -11.04 1.13
C ALA A 142 3.60 -11.88 -0.11
N ASP A 143 3.29 -13.16 -0.05
CA ASP A 143 3.38 -14.06 -1.20
C ASP A 143 2.22 -15.04 -1.19
N THR A 144 1.88 -15.58 -2.37
CA THR A 144 0.80 -16.53 -2.56
C THR A 144 1.19 -17.62 -3.55
N HIS A 145 0.73 -18.83 -3.29
CA HIS A 145 0.85 -19.97 -4.21
C HIS A 145 -0.28 -20.07 -5.23
N LEU A 146 -1.34 -19.25 -5.05
CA LEU A 146 -2.49 -19.21 -5.94
C LEU A 146 -2.10 -18.65 -7.31
N LYS A 147 -2.88 -19.04 -8.34
CA LYS A 147 -2.67 -18.61 -9.72
C LYS A 147 -3.97 -18.07 -10.31
N ALA A 148 -3.87 -17.23 -11.31
CA ALA A 148 -5.04 -16.79 -12.09
C ALA A 148 -5.76 -18.01 -12.67
N GLY A 149 -7.09 -18.04 -12.53
CA GLY A 149 -7.93 -19.15 -12.93
C GLY A 149 -8.09 -20.25 -11.87
N ASP A 150 -7.48 -20.14 -10.69
CA ASP A 150 -7.79 -21.04 -9.58
C ASP A 150 -9.17 -20.73 -9.01
N ALA A 151 -9.96 -21.78 -8.75
CA ALA A 151 -11.13 -21.71 -7.88
C ALA A 151 -10.79 -22.31 -6.52
N VAL A 152 -11.01 -21.53 -5.48
CA VAL A 152 -10.67 -21.90 -4.12
C VAL A 152 -11.92 -21.94 -3.25
N SER A 153 -12.04 -22.95 -2.40
CA SER A 153 -12.99 -22.95 -1.30
C SER A 153 -12.40 -22.16 -0.13
N TYR A 154 -13.23 -21.34 0.49
CA TYR A 154 -12.90 -20.63 1.72
C TYR A 154 -13.92 -21.00 2.80
N GLU A 155 -13.44 -21.56 3.92
CA GLU A 155 -14.25 -21.93 5.07
C GLU A 155 -14.53 -20.70 5.93
N LEU A 156 -15.81 -20.31 6.01
CA LEU A 156 -16.29 -19.24 6.89
C LEU A 156 -16.22 -19.67 8.36
N LEU A 157 -16.26 -18.70 9.28
CA LEU A 157 -16.35 -18.98 10.70
C LEU A 157 -17.61 -19.77 11.09
N SER A 158 -18.65 -19.74 10.28
CA SER A 158 -19.87 -20.56 10.45
C SER A 158 -19.67 -22.04 10.11
N GLY A 159 -18.52 -22.43 9.53
CA GLY A 159 -18.27 -23.78 9.02
C GLY A 159 -18.89 -24.07 7.65
N ASN A 160 -19.49 -23.08 6.99
CA ASN A 160 -19.88 -23.16 5.60
C ASN A 160 -18.71 -22.77 4.69
N PHE A 161 -18.75 -23.20 3.44
CA PHE A 161 -17.80 -22.82 2.42
C PHE A 161 -18.41 -21.83 1.44
N ILE A 162 -17.57 -20.94 0.92
CA ILE A 162 -17.84 -20.12 -0.26
C ILE A 162 -16.78 -20.43 -1.33
N ILE A 163 -17.06 -20.08 -2.58
CA ILE A 163 -16.12 -20.20 -3.69
C ILE A 163 -15.61 -18.82 -4.10
N LEU A 164 -14.29 -18.71 -4.21
CA LEU A 164 -13.55 -17.55 -4.70
C LEU A 164 -12.84 -17.96 -5.98
N LYS A 165 -12.92 -17.17 -7.05
CA LYS A 165 -12.12 -17.39 -8.28
C LYS A 165 -11.01 -16.37 -8.36
N VAL A 166 -9.78 -16.84 -8.54
CA VAL A 166 -8.60 -15.96 -8.68
C VAL A 166 -8.58 -15.32 -10.06
N VAL A 167 -8.79 -14.02 -10.12
CA VAL A 167 -8.79 -13.26 -11.39
C VAL A 167 -7.36 -13.02 -11.89
N LYS A 168 -6.50 -12.58 -10.99
CA LYS A 168 -5.07 -12.36 -11.22
C LYS A 168 -4.31 -12.32 -9.90
N ILE A 169 -3.01 -12.43 -9.97
CA ILE A 169 -2.12 -12.08 -8.87
C ILE A 169 -1.70 -10.63 -9.07
N ILE A 170 -1.91 -9.81 -8.04
CA ILE A 170 -1.40 -8.45 -7.98
C ILE A 170 0.05 -8.55 -7.52
N GLU A 171 0.93 -7.88 -8.24
CA GLU A 171 2.35 -7.78 -7.92
C GLU A 171 2.67 -6.31 -7.71
N GLU A 172 3.00 -5.94 -6.46
CA GLU A 172 3.36 -4.58 -6.09
C GLU A 172 4.84 -4.33 -6.35
N TRP A 173 5.22 -3.09 -6.60
CA TRP A 173 6.62 -2.69 -6.74
C TRP A 173 7.45 -3.00 -5.47
N THR A 174 6.78 -3.11 -4.33
CA THR A 174 7.33 -3.55 -3.04
C THR A 174 7.70 -5.03 -2.99
N GLY A 175 7.37 -5.82 -4.01
CA GLY A 175 7.54 -7.26 -4.08
C GLY A 175 6.39 -8.06 -3.44
N ASP A 176 5.38 -7.40 -2.88
CA ASP A 176 4.20 -8.10 -2.36
C ASP A 176 3.38 -8.71 -3.50
N ARG A 177 2.95 -9.97 -3.31
CA ARG A 177 2.13 -10.73 -4.26
C ARG A 177 0.91 -11.28 -3.54
N TYR A 178 -0.29 -10.98 -4.07
CA TYR A 178 -1.55 -11.42 -3.47
C TYR A 178 -2.67 -11.56 -4.49
N PRO A 179 -3.68 -12.40 -4.20
CA PRO A 179 -4.75 -12.68 -5.16
C PRO A 179 -5.80 -11.59 -5.20
N LEU A 180 -6.32 -11.32 -6.40
CA LEU A 180 -7.57 -10.62 -6.66
C LEU A 180 -8.65 -11.64 -6.95
N PHE A 181 -9.74 -11.63 -6.19
CA PHE A 181 -10.82 -12.59 -6.28
C PHE A 181 -12.11 -12.03 -6.87
N GLU A 182 -12.81 -12.87 -7.59
CA GLU A 182 -14.28 -12.83 -7.72
C GLU A 182 -14.88 -13.64 -6.58
N ILE A 183 -15.85 -13.06 -5.88
CA ILE A 183 -16.64 -13.74 -4.87
C ILE A 183 -17.86 -14.37 -5.56
N CYS A 184 -17.96 -15.70 -5.55
CA CYS A 184 -19.10 -16.37 -6.17
C CYS A 184 -20.35 -16.30 -5.30
N ASP A 185 -21.53 -16.17 -5.93
CA ASP A 185 -22.82 -16.19 -5.23
C ASP A 185 -23.23 -17.64 -4.89
N TRP A 186 -22.48 -18.23 -3.98
CA TRP A 186 -22.70 -19.59 -3.51
C TRP A 186 -22.16 -19.74 -2.08
N ILE A 187 -22.93 -20.45 -1.25
CA ILE A 187 -22.54 -20.88 0.10
C ILE A 187 -23.10 -22.29 0.35
N GLY A 188 -22.32 -23.16 0.96
CA GLY A 188 -22.75 -24.53 1.25
C GLY A 188 -21.79 -25.29 2.14
N LYS A 189 -22.17 -26.54 2.52
CA LYS A 189 -21.30 -27.43 3.31
C LYS A 189 -20.49 -28.39 2.45
N GLU A 190 -20.92 -28.65 1.23
CA GLU A 190 -20.23 -29.54 0.29
C GLU A 190 -19.79 -28.75 -0.92
N ILE A 191 -18.53 -28.94 -1.32
CA ILE A 191 -17.92 -28.18 -2.41
C ILE A 191 -18.58 -28.57 -3.74
N PRO A 192 -18.99 -27.61 -4.58
CA PRO A 192 -19.63 -27.91 -5.87
C PRO A 192 -18.59 -28.50 -6.86
N SER A 193 -19.11 -29.27 -7.82
CA SER A 193 -18.29 -29.83 -8.91
C SER A 193 -17.70 -28.74 -9.81
N LYS A 194 -16.67 -29.08 -10.58
CA LYS A 194 -16.05 -28.14 -11.54
C LYS A 194 -17.05 -27.47 -12.48
N THR A 195 -17.98 -28.27 -13.03
CA THR A 195 -19.03 -27.73 -13.92
C THR A 195 -19.89 -26.71 -13.20
N GLN A 196 -20.32 -27.01 -11.97
CA GLN A 196 -21.09 -26.06 -11.15
C GLN A 196 -20.26 -24.81 -10.81
N ILE A 197 -18.96 -24.98 -10.45
CA ILE A 197 -18.07 -23.83 -10.16
C ILE A 197 -17.99 -22.88 -11.37
N ASN A 198 -17.86 -23.41 -12.60
CA ASN A 198 -17.80 -22.57 -13.80
C ASN A 198 -19.11 -21.78 -14.01
N GLU A 199 -20.25 -22.34 -13.66
CA GLU A 199 -21.57 -21.70 -13.80
C GLU A 199 -21.87 -20.68 -12.69
N LEU A 200 -21.09 -20.67 -11.58
CA LEU A 200 -21.30 -19.72 -10.48
C LEU A 200 -21.08 -18.29 -10.96
N LYS A 201 -22.08 -17.45 -10.69
CA LYS A 201 -22.03 -16.01 -10.95
C LYS A 201 -21.33 -15.29 -9.80
N MET A 202 -20.78 -14.12 -10.11
CA MET A 202 -20.22 -13.23 -9.13
C MET A 202 -21.31 -12.65 -8.24
N LYS A 203 -21.10 -12.62 -6.92
CA LYS A 203 -22.01 -12.05 -5.95
C LYS A 203 -21.87 -10.52 -5.91
N ASN A 204 -22.99 -9.83 -5.72
CA ASN A 204 -23.01 -8.39 -5.57
C ASN A 204 -22.41 -7.95 -4.23
N TRP A 205 -21.59 -6.92 -4.29
CA TRP A 205 -21.22 -6.09 -3.16
C TRP A 205 -22.37 -5.11 -2.86
N THR A 206 -22.73 -4.97 -1.61
CA THR A 206 -23.79 -4.04 -1.18
C THR A 206 -23.20 -2.94 -0.29
N TRP A 207 -23.35 -1.69 -0.70
CA TRP A 207 -22.92 -0.55 0.07
C TRP A 207 -23.89 -0.21 1.20
N ASP A 208 -23.44 0.54 2.21
CA ASP A 208 -24.27 0.99 3.35
C ASP A 208 -25.55 1.73 2.94
N ASN A 209 -25.55 2.38 1.78
CA ASN A 209 -26.70 3.05 1.18
C ASN A 209 -27.61 2.11 0.37
N GLY A 210 -27.35 0.81 0.38
CA GLY A 210 -28.13 -0.21 -0.34
C GLY A 210 -27.82 -0.33 -1.83
N VAL A 211 -26.87 0.45 -2.37
CA VAL A 211 -26.43 0.31 -3.77
C VAL A 211 -25.67 -0.99 -3.92
N GLN A 212 -25.97 -1.72 -4.98
CA GLN A 212 -25.30 -2.99 -5.31
C GLN A 212 -24.44 -2.85 -6.57
N GLU A 213 -23.27 -3.46 -6.53
CA GLU A 213 -22.37 -3.56 -7.67
C GLU A 213 -21.60 -4.88 -7.66
N LEU A 214 -21.10 -5.32 -8.83
CA LEU A 214 -20.15 -6.42 -8.89
C LEU A 214 -18.75 -5.88 -8.56
N LYS A 215 -18.15 -6.32 -7.46
CA LYS A 215 -16.86 -5.84 -7.00
C LYS A 215 -15.89 -6.97 -6.68
N ARG A 216 -14.69 -6.90 -7.19
CA ARG A 216 -13.61 -7.83 -6.89
C ARG A 216 -12.90 -7.41 -5.61
N VAL A 217 -12.31 -8.37 -4.92
CA VAL A 217 -11.62 -8.15 -3.66
C VAL A 217 -10.20 -8.68 -3.76
N ALA A 218 -9.23 -7.81 -3.54
CA ALA A 218 -7.85 -8.20 -3.35
C ALA A 218 -7.63 -8.53 -1.86
N VAL A 219 -7.00 -9.67 -1.58
CA VAL A 219 -6.79 -10.11 -0.20
C VAL A 219 -5.31 -10.30 0.06
N VAL A 220 -4.77 -9.45 0.95
CA VAL A 220 -3.35 -9.44 1.30
C VAL A 220 -3.15 -9.90 2.74
N PRO A 221 -2.14 -10.74 3.05
CA PRO A 221 -1.84 -11.06 4.45
C PRO A 221 -1.25 -9.84 5.17
N ALA A 222 -1.80 -9.46 6.32
CA ALA A 222 -1.28 -8.38 7.16
C ALA A 222 0.09 -8.72 7.81
N GLY A 223 0.56 -9.97 7.70
CA GLY A 223 1.82 -10.46 8.24
C GLY A 223 1.85 -11.98 8.27
N LYS A 224 2.96 -12.58 8.71
CA LYS A 224 3.19 -14.04 8.73
C LYS A 224 2.09 -14.87 9.40
N ARG A 225 1.37 -14.29 10.37
CA ARG A 225 0.30 -14.96 11.11
C ARG A 225 -1.07 -14.82 10.47
N ASP A 226 -1.21 -13.91 9.53
CA ASP A 226 -2.43 -13.68 8.77
C ASP A 226 -2.43 -14.59 7.54
N ASN A 227 -2.61 -15.89 7.79
CA ASN A 227 -2.50 -16.92 6.77
C ASN A 227 -3.74 -17.84 6.82
N PRO A 228 -4.53 -17.89 5.75
CA PRO A 228 -5.75 -18.70 5.69
C PRO A 228 -5.49 -20.17 5.35
N THR A 229 -4.25 -20.67 5.32
CA THR A 229 -3.87 -22.00 4.79
C THR A 229 -4.74 -23.15 5.29
N LYS A 230 -5.32 -23.05 6.50
CA LYS A 230 -6.22 -24.06 7.05
C LYS A 230 -7.67 -23.93 6.59
N ARG A 231 -8.04 -22.79 6.01
CA ARG A 231 -9.40 -22.39 5.64
C ARG A 231 -9.59 -22.22 4.13
N ILE A 232 -8.48 -22.31 3.36
CA ILE A 232 -8.50 -22.14 1.92
C ILE A 232 -7.90 -23.39 1.25
N LYS A 233 -8.54 -23.83 0.18
CA LYS A 233 -8.07 -24.96 -0.62
C LYS A 233 -8.36 -24.71 -2.10
N VAL A 234 -7.39 -24.96 -2.97
CA VAL A 234 -7.62 -24.97 -4.42
C VAL A 234 -8.45 -26.21 -4.75
N GLU A 235 -9.64 -26.01 -5.31
CA GLU A 235 -10.56 -27.08 -5.71
C GLU A 235 -10.44 -27.37 -7.21
N GLU A 236 -10.25 -26.34 -8.05
CA GLU A 236 -10.12 -26.47 -9.49
C GLU A 236 -9.16 -25.43 -10.06
N GLU A 237 -8.53 -25.76 -11.17
CA GLU A 237 -7.67 -24.86 -11.94
C GLU A 237 -8.29 -24.55 -13.31
N GLY A 238 -7.98 -23.37 -13.87
CA GLY A 238 -8.43 -22.96 -15.20
C GLY A 238 -9.93 -22.77 -15.31
N VAL A 239 -10.57 -22.23 -14.25
CA VAL A 239 -12.01 -21.93 -14.26
C VAL A 239 -12.33 -20.67 -15.06
N GLU A 240 -13.56 -20.62 -15.59
CA GLU A 240 -14.07 -19.44 -16.27
C GLU A 240 -14.33 -18.30 -15.30
N LEU A 241 -13.91 -17.09 -15.69
CA LEU A 241 -14.10 -15.86 -14.94
C LEU A 241 -15.27 -15.06 -15.54
N SER A 242 -15.89 -14.23 -14.70
CA SER A 242 -16.97 -13.35 -15.16
C SER A 242 -16.44 -12.27 -16.09
N GLU A 243 -17.13 -12.02 -17.21
CA GLU A 243 -16.84 -10.93 -18.15
C GLU A 243 -17.24 -9.56 -17.56
N VAL A 244 -16.68 -9.20 -16.42
CA VAL A 244 -16.95 -7.93 -15.76
C VAL A 244 -15.77 -7.00 -15.95
N GLN A 245 -15.98 -5.90 -16.68
CA GLN A 245 -15.01 -4.81 -16.75
C GLN A 245 -15.09 -4.00 -15.44
N GLN A 246 -14.12 -4.22 -14.56
CA GLN A 246 -14.01 -3.45 -13.33
C GLN A 246 -12.84 -2.47 -13.40
N LYS A 247 -13.11 -1.21 -13.04
CA LYS A 247 -12.09 -0.17 -12.93
C LYS A 247 -11.41 -0.13 -11.55
N SER A 248 -12.05 -0.69 -10.51
CA SER A 248 -11.55 -0.66 -9.14
C SER A 248 -11.83 -1.97 -8.40
N TYR A 249 -11.07 -2.25 -7.37
CA TYR A 249 -11.28 -3.37 -6.45
C TYR A 249 -11.14 -2.89 -5.00
N THR A 250 -11.66 -3.66 -4.06
CA THR A 250 -11.46 -3.44 -2.63
C THR A 250 -10.26 -4.24 -2.16
N LEU A 251 -9.47 -3.68 -1.25
CA LEU A 251 -8.37 -4.38 -0.59
C LEU A 251 -8.78 -4.69 0.85
N CYS A 252 -8.59 -5.93 1.28
CA CYS A 252 -8.72 -6.33 2.68
C CYS A 252 -7.62 -7.30 3.09
N THR A 253 -7.52 -7.61 4.38
CA THR A 253 -6.63 -8.66 4.88
C THR A 253 -7.38 -9.97 5.04
N TRP A 254 -6.66 -11.11 5.10
CA TRP A 254 -7.30 -12.40 5.39
C TRP A 254 -8.04 -12.39 6.73
N ARG A 255 -7.50 -11.67 7.72
CA ARG A 255 -8.10 -11.51 9.05
C ARG A 255 -9.46 -10.84 9.00
N ASP A 256 -9.61 -9.83 8.11
CA ASP A 256 -10.82 -9.02 8.01
C ASP A 256 -11.81 -9.57 6.96
N LEU A 257 -11.42 -10.63 6.23
CA LEU A 257 -12.22 -11.15 5.12
C LEU A 257 -13.60 -11.64 5.55
N ASP A 258 -13.71 -12.38 6.68
CA ASP A 258 -15.02 -12.84 7.16
C ASP A 258 -15.96 -11.69 7.49
N GLU A 259 -15.46 -10.63 8.13
CA GLU A 259 -16.25 -9.44 8.45
C GLU A 259 -16.72 -8.75 7.15
N ASN A 260 -15.81 -8.58 6.18
CA ASN A 260 -16.14 -8.00 4.88
C ASN A 260 -17.18 -8.86 4.11
N LEU A 261 -17.03 -10.18 4.13
CA LEU A 261 -17.95 -11.09 3.47
C LEU A 261 -19.34 -11.03 4.10
N LYS A 262 -19.42 -10.88 5.41
CA LYS A 262 -20.68 -10.73 6.13
C LYS A 262 -21.32 -9.36 5.88
N GLU A 263 -20.56 -8.29 6.02
CA GLU A 263 -21.05 -6.90 5.95
C GLU A 263 -21.50 -6.55 4.52
N PHE A 264 -20.68 -6.84 3.51
CA PHE A 264 -20.89 -6.35 2.15
C PHE A 264 -21.45 -7.40 1.18
N TYR A 265 -21.25 -8.70 1.44
CA TYR A 265 -21.75 -9.78 0.61
C TYR A 265 -22.87 -10.58 1.28
N HIS A 266 -23.20 -10.27 2.55
CA HIS A 266 -24.27 -10.94 3.32
C HIS A 266 -24.13 -12.46 3.37
N PHE A 267 -22.90 -12.95 3.52
CA PHE A 267 -22.64 -14.34 3.89
C PHE A 267 -22.72 -14.50 5.41
N GLU A 268 -23.47 -15.50 5.87
CA GLU A 268 -23.66 -15.82 7.29
C GLU A 268 -22.97 -17.16 7.67
#